data_dab94f97045bee262063d963cb0f07b9
#
_entry.id   dab94f97045bee262063d963cb0f07b9
#
_cell.length_a   1.000
_cell.length_b   1.000
_cell.length_c   1.000
_cell.angle_alpha   90.00
_cell.angle_beta   90.00
_cell.angle_gamma   90.00
#
_symmetry.space_group_name_H-M   'P 1'
#
loop_
_entity.id
_entity.type
_entity.pdbx_description
1 polymer ?
#
loop_
_entity_poly.entity_id
_entity_poly.type
_entity_poly.pdbx_seq_one_letter_code
_entity_poly.pdbx_strand_id
1 'polypeptide(L)'
;MAAGLSLAGEEMIEPFRRALNDKSTLPEEDFVEKVVIDVPMPITYITKNLIRQLSLLEPFGKGNTKPLFAQKGLTVLNYRIFGKNRNVVKVQLADAGGYQMDGVYFGEGEAFAAYVDAHPTLSVAYYPSIDTWNGRDKLQINIQSYF
;
A
#
# COMPACT_ATOMS: atom_id res chain seq x y z
N MET A 1 -11.05 -18.10 -2.13
CA MET A 1 -11.28 -19.50 -2.53
C MET A 1 -9.97 -20.03 -3.11
N ALA A 2 -9.54 -21.23 -2.79
CA ALA A 2 -8.34 -21.85 -3.37
C ALA A 2 -8.77 -23.11 -4.11
N ALA A 3 -8.16 -23.37 -5.26
CA ALA A 3 -8.33 -24.62 -6.02
C ALA A 3 -6.95 -25.22 -6.28
N GLY A 4 -6.86 -26.52 -6.23
CA GLY A 4 -5.62 -27.26 -6.50
C GLY A 4 -5.93 -28.54 -7.27
N LEU A 5 -4.95 -28.95 -8.04
CA LEU A 5 -4.99 -30.25 -8.73
C LEU A 5 -3.61 -30.87 -8.75
N SER A 6 -3.57 -32.19 -8.96
CA SER A 6 -2.32 -32.90 -9.16
C SER A 6 -2.15 -33.22 -10.63
N LEU A 7 -0.96 -32.99 -11.17
CA LEU A 7 -0.58 -33.37 -12.52
C LEU A 7 0.10 -34.76 -12.49
N ALA A 8 -0.01 -35.49 -13.58
CA ALA A 8 0.56 -36.84 -13.70
C ALA A 8 2.10 -36.85 -13.78
N GLY A 9 2.71 -35.72 -14.21
CA GLY A 9 4.16 -35.53 -14.29
C GLY A 9 4.52 -34.08 -14.56
N GLU A 10 5.80 -33.75 -14.41
CA GLU A 10 6.31 -32.40 -14.62
C GLU A 10 6.15 -31.91 -16.06
N GLU A 11 6.19 -32.83 -17.03
CA GLU A 11 5.97 -32.52 -18.44
C GLU A 11 4.58 -31.96 -18.73
N MET A 12 3.62 -32.16 -17.83
CA MET A 12 2.26 -31.64 -17.96
C MET A 12 2.12 -30.19 -17.47
N ILE A 13 3.13 -29.58 -16.84
CA ILE A 13 3.05 -28.24 -16.28
C ILE A 13 2.81 -27.20 -17.38
N GLU A 14 3.65 -27.20 -18.42
CA GLU A 14 3.53 -26.21 -19.50
C GLU A 14 2.28 -26.42 -20.38
N PRO A 15 1.90 -27.64 -20.78
CA PRO A 15 0.62 -27.86 -21.44
C PRO A 15 -0.59 -27.38 -20.59
N PHE A 16 -0.56 -27.64 -19.29
CA PHE A 16 -1.62 -27.20 -18.38
C PHE A 16 -1.68 -25.67 -18.26
N ARG A 17 -0.53 -25.00 -18.10
CA ARG A 17 -0.45 -23.54 -18.06
C ARG A 17 -1.02 -22.92 -19.33
N ARG A 18 -0.67 -23.42 -20.51
CA ARG A 18 -1.20 -22.97 -21.79
C ARG A 18 -2.72 -23.17 -21.85
N ALA A 19 -3.19 -24.35 -21.49
CA ALA A 19 -4.62 -24.65 -21.50
C ALA A 19 -5.43 -23.74 -20.56
N LEU A 20 -4.88 -23.35 -19.41
CA LEU A 20 -5.50 -22.35 -18.51
C LEU A 20 -5.59 -20.97 -19.16
N ASN A 21 -4.50 -20.51 -19.76
CA ASN A 21 -4.47 -19.21 -20.42
C ASN A 21 -5.41 -19.17 -21.63
N ASP A 22 -5.39 -20.19 -22.47
CA ASP A 22 -6.23 -20.26 -23.68
C ASP A 22 -7.73 -20.35 -23.37
N LYS A 23 -8.07 -20.93 -22.22
CA LYS A 23 -9.46 -21.05 -21.75
C LYS A 23 -9.90 -19.91 -20.83
N SER A 24 -8.99 -19.04 -20.45
CA SER A 24 -9.34 -17.87 -19.64
C SER A 24 -10.19 -16.91 -20.45
N THR A 25 -11.38 -16.60 -19.94
CA THR A 25 -12.30 -15.61 -20.51
C THR A 25 -12.35 -14.34 -19.65
N LEU A 26 -11.40 -14.19 -18.72
CA LEU A 26 -11.33 -13.03 -17.84
C LEU A 26 -10.98 -11.79 -18.66
N PRO A 27 -11.78 -10.71 -18.59
CA PRO A 27 -11.43 -9.44 -19.21
C PRO A 27 -10.26 -8.77 -18.49
N GLU A 28 -9.56 -7.86 -19.16
CA GLU A 28 -8.42 -7.15 -18.58
C GLU A 28 -8.78 -6.36 -17.32
N GLU A 29 -10.02 -5.89 -17.21
CA GLU A 29 -10.54 -5.17 -16.04
C GLU A 29 -10.56 -6.02 -14.75
N ASP A 30 -10.59 -7.35 -14.85
CA ASP A 30 -10.53 -8.25 -13.70
C ASP A 30 -9.11 -8.35 -13.12
N PHE A 31 -8.09 -7.93 -13.89
CA PHE A 31 -6.69 -7.87 -13.44
C PHE A 31 -6.30 -6.50 -12.88
N VAL A 32 -7.20 -5.52 -12.93
CA VAL A 32 -6.97 -4.21 -12.32
C VAL A 32 -7.22 -4.29 -10.82
N GLU A 33 -6.21 -4.01 -10.03
CA GLU A 33 -6.34 -3.93 -8.58
C GLU A 33 -7.29 -2.78 -8.19
N LYS A 34 -8.41 -3.12 -7.55
CA LYS A 34 -9.39 -2.14 -7.05
C LYS A 34 -9.09 -1.82 -5.60
N VAL A 35 -8.63 -0.60 -5.33
CA VAL A 35 -8.41 -0.10 -3.98
C VAL A 35 -9.68 0.60 -3.51
N VAL A 36 -10.33 0.04 -2.49
CA VAL A 36 -11.51 0.65 -1.86
C VAL A 36 -11.05 1.54 -0.71
N ILE A 37 -11.35 2.83 -0.81
CA ILE A 37 -11.02 3.83 0.19
C ILE A 37 -12.27 4.08 1.03
N ASP A 38 -12.17 3.90 2.35
CA ASP A 38 -13.30 4.12 3.25
C ASP A 38 -13.54 5.61 3.47
N VAL A 39 -12.47 6.39 3.68
CA VAL A 39 -12.57 7.83 3.96
C VAL A 39 -11.43 8.60 3.29
N PRO A 40 -11.72 9.59 2.43
CA PRO A 40 -10.74 10.60 2.04
C PRO A 40 -10.39 11.46 3.27
N MET A 41 -9.13 11.42 3.72
CA MET A 41 -8.69 12.13 4.92
C MET A 41 -7.33 12.79 4.70
N PRO A 42 -7.21 14.11 4.90
CA PRO A 42 -5.92 14.79 4.89
C PRO A 42 -5.00 14.33 6.03
N ILE A 43 -3.69 14.26 5.76
CA ILE A 43 -2.68 13.88 6.77
C ILE A 43 -2.66 14.80 7.98
N THR A 44 -3.14 16.04 7.85
CA THR A 44 -3.29 17.00 8.95
C THR A 44 -4.27 16.57 10.03
N TYR A 45 -5.22 15.68 9.72
CA TYR A 45 -6.18 15.15 10.69
C TYR A 45 -5.61 14.00 11.53
N ILE A 46 -4.43 13.50 11.19
CA ILE A 46 -3.81 12.38 11.91
C ILE A 46 -3.29 12.87 13.26
N THR A 47 -3.86 12.33 14.31
CA THR A 47 -3.47 12.58 15.69
C THR A 47 -3.27 11.27 16.44
N LYS A 48 -2.52 11.31 17.55
CA LYS A 48 -2.41 10.13 18.45
C LYS A 48 -3.77 9.68 18.97
N ASN A 49 -4.70 10.62 19.20
CA ASN A 49 -6.04 10.30 19.65
C ASN A 49 -6.85 9.55 18.58
N LEU A 50 -6.78 10.01 17.32
CA LEU A 50 -7.42 9.30 16.19
C LEU A 50 -6.90 7.87 16.10
N ILE A 51 -5.59 7.66 16.14
CA ILE A 51 -4.99 6.31 16.06
C ILE A 51 -5.48 5.43 17.22
N ARG A 52 -5.57 5.98 18.43
CA ARG A 52 -6.13 5.24 19.59
C ARG A 52 -7.60 4.89 19.39
N GLN A 53 -8.41 5.78 18.83
CA GLN A 53 -9.81 5.49 18.53
C GLN A 53 -9.94 4.42 17.43
N LEU A 54 -9.10 4.44 16.41
CA LEU A 54 -9.08 3.42 15.37
C LEU A 54 -8.70 2.04 15.93
N SER A 55 -7.81 1.97 16.94
CA SER A 55 -7.44 0.70 17.56
C SER A 55 -8.59 0.04 18.32
N LEU A 56 -9.65 0.77 18.69
CA LEU A 56 -10.86 0.18 19.28
C LEU A 56 -11.67 -0.67 18.28
N LEU A 57 -11.40 -0.53 16.98
CA LEU A 57 -12.02 -1.34 15.94
C LEU A 57 -11.34 -2.71 15.77
N GLU A 58 -10.21 -2.93 16.43
CA GLU A 58 -9.48 -4.22 16.39
C GLU A 58 -10.25 -5.33 17.15
N PRO A 59 -10.10 -6.62 16.75
CA PRO A 59 -9.16 -7.11 15.73
C PRO A 59 -9.70 -6.98 14.31
N PHE A 60 -8.81 -6.58 13.38
CA PHE A 60 -9.13 -6.54 11.96
C PHE A 60 -9.03 -7.92 11.31
N GLY A 61 -9.84 -8.18 10.30
CA GLY A 61 -9.88 -9.44 9.57
C GLY A 61 -11.00 -9.50 8.55
N LYS A 62 -11.38 -10.71 8.15
CA LYS A 62 -12.47 -10.92 7.20
C LYS A 62 -13.79 -10.44 7.82
N GLY A 63 -14.46 -9.49 7.16
CA GLY A 63 -15.72 -8.88 7.63
C GLY A 63 -15.52 -7.67 8.57
N ASN A 64 -14.29 -7.39 9.00
CA ASN A 64 -13.92 -6.17 9.72
C ASN A 64 -12.57 -5.69 9.18
N THR A 65 -12.59 -5.08 8.00
CA THR A 65 -11.36 -4.59 7.35
C THR A 65 -10.82 -3.35 8.06
N LYS A 66 -9.51 -3.21 8.07
CA LYS A 66 -8.87 -2.01 8.62
C LYS A 66 -9.26 -0.81 7.74
N PRO A 67 -9.76 0.30 8.34
CA PRO A 67 -10.17 1.47 7.56
C PRO A 67 -9.02 2.06 6.76
N LEU A 68 -9.20 2.19 5.45
CA LEU A 68 -8.23 2.73 4.52
C LEU A 68 -8.55 4.18 4.21
N PHE A 69 -7.59 5.06 4.46
CA PHE A 69 -7.67 6.49 4.19
C PHE A 69 -6.93 6.85 2.92
N ALA A 70 -7.28 7.99 2.31
CA ALA A 70 -6.55 8.50 1.16
C ALA A 70 -6.44 10.02 1.12
N GLN A 71 -5.35 10.50 0.53
CA GLN A 71 -5.15 11.90 0.18
C GLN A 71 -4.48 12.03 -1.18
N LYS A 72 -4.93 13.02 -1.95
CA LYS A 72 -4.35 13.40 -3.25
C LYS A 72 -3.41 14.59 -3.11
N GLY A 73 -2.50 14.73 -4.08
CA GLY A 73 -1.70 15.94 -4.25
C GLY A 73 -0.65 16.16 -3.16
N LEU A 74 -0.07 15.09 -2.63
CA LEU A 74 1.05 15.17 -1.70
C LEU A 74 2.36 15.32 -2.47
N THR A 75 3.19 16.28 -2.07
CA THR A 75 4.55 16.45 -2.61
C THR A 75 5.51 15.54 -1.86
N VAL A 76 6.35 14.81 -2.56
CA VAL A 76 7.43 14.02 -1.99
C VAL A 76 8.63 14.93 -1.76
N LEU A 77 9.00 15.17 -0.51
CA LEU A 77 10.16 16.01 -0.15
C LEU A 77 11.47 15.23 -0.26
N ASN A 78 11.47 14.02 0.24
CA ASN A 78 12.58 13.08 0.13
C ASN A 78 12.10 11.64 0.34
N TYR A 79 12.91 10.68 -0.09
CA TYR A 79 12.69 9.26 0.20
C TYR A 79 14.01 8.51 0.36
N ARG A 80 13.95 7.38 1.04
CA ARG A 80 15.07 6.42 1.17
C ARG A 80 14.57 5.00 1.08
N ILE A 81 15.28 4.18 0.33
CA ILE A 81 14.99 2.76 0.17
C ILE A 81 15.87 1.97 1.14
N PHE A 82 15.27 1.07 1.88
CA PHE A 82 15.88 0.23 2.90
C PHE A 82 15.61 -1.26 2.65
N GLY A 83 16.30 -2.08 3.44
CA GLY A 83 16.17 -3.53 3.41
C GLY A 83 17.11 -4.19 2.40
N LYS A 84 17.48 -5.44 2.69
CA LYS A 84 18.36 -6.24 1.82
C LYS A 84 17.75 -6.42 0.41
N ASN A 85 16.44 -6.51 0.36
CA ASN A 85 15.66 -6.69 -0.90
C ASN A 85 15.14 -5.36 -1.44
N ARG A 86 15.55 -4.20 -0.88
CA ARG A 86 15.12 -2.86 -1.30
C ARG A 86 13.59 -2.70 -1.33
N ASN A 87 12.90 -3.33 -0.37
CA ASN A 87 11.44 -3.45 -0.29
C ASN A 87 10.79 -2.61 0.80
N VAL A 88 11.52 -1.69 1.40
CA VAL A 88 11.01 -0.73 2.38
C VAL A 88 11.42 0.67 1.95
N VAL A 89 10.44 1.54 1.76
CA VAL A 89 10.68 2.96 1.44
C VAL A 89 10.20 3.82 2.60
N LYS A 90 11.10 4.60 3.18
CA LYS A 90 10.72 5.72 4.04
C LYS A 90 10.64 6.98 3.19
N VAL A 91 9.53 7.69 3.30
CA VAL A 91 9.25 8.88 2.51
C VAL A 91 8.79 10.02 3.42
N GLN A 92 9.16 11.24 3.08
CA GLN A 92 8.62 12.43 3.71
C GLN A 92 7.71 13.14 2.72
N LEU A 93 6.48 13.33 3.11
CA LEU A 93 5.41 13.92 2.31
C LEU A 93 5.02 15.28 2.86
N ALA A 94 4.61 16.18 1.98
CA ALA A 94 4.02 17.45 2.37
C ALA A 94 2.69 17.67 1.64
N ASP A 95 1.71 18.23 2.34
CA ASP A 95 0.47 18.69 1.72
C ASP A 95 0.63 20.09 1.10
N ALA A 96 -0.41 20.57 0.44
CA ALA A 96 -0.43 21.91 -0.17
C ALA A 96 -0.28 23.06 0.85
N GLY A 97 -0.58 22.82 2.13
CA GLY A 97 -0.40 23.77 3.23
C GLY A 97 1.01 23.73 3.83
N GLY A 98 1.89 22.84 3.35
CA GLY A 98 3.25 22.65 3.88
C GLY A 98 3.32 21.77 5.13
N TYR A 99 2.22 21.14 5.55
CA TYR A 99 2.25 20.17 6.64
C TYR A 99 2.98 18.90 6.20
N GLN A 100 3.94 18.48 7.01
CA GLN A 100 4.80 17.35 6.69
C GLN A 100 4.44 16.10 7.50
N MET A 101 4.51 14.94 6.85
CA MET A 101 4.25 13.65 7.45
C MET A 101 5.24 12.61 6.93
N ASP A 102 5.76 11.79 7.84
CA ASP A 102 6.55 10.62 7.45
C ASP A 102 5.64 9.50 6.97
N GLY A 103 6.09 8.80 5.94
CA GLY A 103 5.41 7.63 5.40
C GLY A 103 6.37 6.44 5.28
N VAL A 104 5.80 5.25 5.35
CA VAL A 104 6.50 4.00 5.06
C VAL A 104 5.69 3.24 4.02
N TYR A 105 6.36 2.79 2.96
CA TYR A 105 5.81 1.89 1.96
C TYR A 105 6.57 0.57 1.97
N PHE A 106 5.83 -0.53 1.99
CA PHE A 106 6.36 -1.89 1.90
C PHE A 106 6.02 -2.46 0.54
N GLY A 107 7.02 -2.54 -0.35
CA GLY A 107 6.86 -3.00 -1.72
C GLY A 107 8.13 -2.77 -2.53
N GLU A 108 8.01 -2.74 -3.83
CA GLU A 108 9.17 -2.54 -4.71
C GLU A 108 9.67 -1.10 -4.66
N GLY A 109 10.78 -0.87 -3.95
CA GLY A 109 11.34 0.46 -3.73
C GLY A 109 11.79 1.15 -5.02
N GLU A 110 12.31 0.39 -6.00
CA GLU A 110 12.74 0.94 -7.28
C GLU A 110 11.54 1.42 -8.12
N ALA A 111 10.45 0.65 -8.13
CA ALA A 111 9.23 1.05 -8.81
C ALA A 111 8.63 2.30 -8.18
N PHE A 112 8.64 2.39 -6.83
CA PHE A 112 8.22 3.59 -6.11
C PHE A 112 9.07 4.80 -6.48
N ALA A 113 10.41 4.66 -6.48
CA ALA A 113 11.33 5.73 -6.85
C ALA A 113 11.09 6.23 -8.27
N ALA A 114 11.00 5.32 -9.23
CA ALA A 114 10.74 5.66 -10.63
C ALA A 114 9.40 6.40 -10.80
N TYR A 115 8.38 5.99 -10.04
CA TYR A 115 7.09 6.68 -10.07
C TYR A 115 7.18 8.10 -9.52
N VAL A 116 7.81 8.29 -8.36
CA VAL A 116 7.98 9.60 -7.71
C VAL A 116 8.81 10.55 -8.57
N ASP A 117 9.88 10.05 -9.20
CA ASP A 117 10.74 10.85 -10.07
C ASP A 117 10.02 11.32 -11.34
N ALA A 118 9.00 10.58 -11.78
CA ALA A 118 8.18 10.92 -12.95
C ALA A 118 6.97 11.83 -12.63
N HIS A 119 6.56 11.92 -11.35
CA HIS A 119 5.34 12.62 -10.94
C HIS A 119 5.62 13.63 -9.84
N PRO A 120 5.29 14.93 -10.03
CA PRO A 120 5.57 15.96 -9.04
C PRO A 120 4.74 15.85 -7.77
N THR A 121 3.62 15.15 -7.84
CA THR A 121 2.71 14.90 -6.72
C THR A 121 2.24 13.47 -6.70
N LEU A 122 1.95 12.99 -5.49
CA LEU A 122 1.54 11.62 -5.21
C LEU A 122 0.15 11.62 -4.58
N SER A 123 -0.70 10.72 -5.01
CA SER A 123 -1.91 10.34 -4.28
C SER A 123 -1.62 9.05 -3.52
N VAL A 124 -2.02 8.95 -2.27
CA VAL A 124 -1.73 7.77 -1.46
C VAL A 124 -2.99 7.24 -0.79
N ALA A 125 -3.11 5.90 -0.74
CA ALA A 125 -3.99 5.20 0.18
C ALA A 125 -3.16 4.68 1.35
N TYR A 126 -3.60 4.91 2.59
CA TYR A 126 -2.74 4.72 3.75
C TYR A 126 -3.50 4.36 5.02
N TYR A 127 -2.77 3.79 5.99
CA TYR A 127 -3.18 3.67 7.38
C TYR A 127 -2.35 4.60 8.26
N PRO A 128 -2.96 5.41 9.14
CA PRO A 128 -2.20 6.16 10.13
C PRO A 128 -1.60 5.23 11.19
N SER A 129 -0.39 5.52 11.63
CA SER A 129 0.32 4.74 12.64
C SER A 129 1.24 5.60 13.51
N ILE A 130 1.75 5.02 14.58
CA ILE A 130 2.76 5.63 15.43
C ILE A 130 4.03 4.80 15.30
N ASP A 131 5.13 5.44 14.92
CA ASP A 131 6.46 4.86 15.00
C ASP A 131 7.01 5.09 16.42
N THR A 132 7.31 4.00 17.13
CA THR A 132 7.84 4.03 18.50
C THR A 132 9.34 3.80 18.55
N TRP A 133 10.03 3.85 17.40
CA TRP A 133 11.48 3.63 17.34
C TRP A 133 12.23 4.67 18.16
N ASN A 134 13.20 4.22 18.95
CA ASN A 134 14.02 5.04 19.88
C ASN A 134 13.24 5.72 21.02
N GLY A 135 12.11 5.15 21.47
CA GLY A 135 11.35 5.64 22.62
C GLY A 135 10.64 7.00 22.38
N ARG A 136 10.55 7.46 21.16
CA ARG A 136 9.79 8.65 20.76
C ARG A 136 8.66 8.26 19.83
N ASP A 137 7.45 8.54 20.25
CA ASP A 137 6.27 8.35 19.42
C ASP A 137 6.23 9.40 18.31
N LYS A 138 6.38 8.98 17.07
CA LYS A 138 6.24 9.84 15.89
C LYS A 138 5.05 9.38 15.05
N LEU A 139 4.20 10.33 14.66
CA LEU A 139 3.11 10.04 13.73
C LEU A 139 3.69 9.73 12.34
N GLN A 140 3.16 8.70 11.71
CA GLN A 140 3.50 8.31 10.34
C GLN A 140 2.30 7.68 9.64
N ILE A 141 2.39 7.53 8.34
CA ILE A 141 1.44 6.77 7.54
C ILE A 141 2.09 5.52 6.95
N ASN A 142 1.35 4.41 6.95
CA ASN A 142 1.72 3.20 6.23
C ASN A 142 1.01 3.22 4.88
N ILE A 143 1.76 3.53 3.83
CA ILE A 143 1.24 3.61 2.46
C ILE A 143 0.94 2.19 1.97
N GLN A 144 -0.29 1.99 1.51
CA GLN A 144 -0.75 0.72 0.94
C GLN A 144 -0.71 0.75 -0.58
N SER A 145 -1.09 1.89 -1.16
CA SER A 145 -1.05 2.11 -2.61
C SER A 145 -0.73 3.58 -2.91
N TYR A 146 -0.14 3.84 -4.05
CA TYR A 146 0.15 5.18 -4.58
C TYR A 146 -0.26 5.26 -6.06
N PHE A 147 -0.64 6.46 -6.47
CA PHE A 147 -1.19 6.75 -7.79
C PHE A 147 -0.68 8.08 -8.30
#